data_4bb37640a4f0abca3457fa52f10b8743
#
_entry.id   4bb37640a4f0abca3457fa52f10b8743
#
_cell.length_a   1.000
_cell.length_b   1.000
_cell.length_c   1.000
_cell.angle_alpha   90.00
_cell.angle_beta   90.00
_cell.angle_gamma   90.00
#
_symmetry.space_group_name_H-M   'P 1'
#
loop_
_entity.id
_entity.type
_entity.pdbx_description
1 polymer ?
#
loop_
_entity_poly.entity_id
_entity_poly.type
_entity_poly.pdbx_seq_one_letter_code
_entity_poly.pdbx_strand_id
1 'polypeptide(L)'
;MKSILIKNFLNKFFAYFLVLIIASCSSLTPYKVPILQGNIFDEDDMSKLSEGLTKEQVQFIFGTALIKDPFHSNRWEYYYSIQVGDELLDEMKLSINFNSDGLVDNWTIEDLSE
;
A
#
# COMPACT_ATOMS: atom_id res chain seq x y z
N MET A 1 -44.55 -12.34 47.67
CA MET A 1 -43.88 -13.39 46.85
C MET A 1 -43.82 -13.03 45.39
N LYS A 2 -44.84 -12.55 44.74
CA LYS A 2 -44.78 -12.18 43.30
C LYS A 2 -43.76 -11.08 43.01
N SER A 3 -43.54 -10.09 43.87
CA SER A 3 -42.59 -9.00 43.67
C SER A 3 -41.12 -9.46 43.69
N ILE A 4 -40.78 -10.49 44.49
CA ILE A 4 -39.42 -11.05 44.57
C ILE A 4 -39.13 -11.87 43.33
N LEU A 5 -40.09 -12.64 42.83
CA LEU A 5 -39.96 -13.43 41.59
C LEU A 5 -39.74 -12.51 40.36
N ILE A 6 -40.52 -11.42 40.32
CA ILE A 6 -40.37 -10.42 39.24
C ILE A 6 -39.02 -9.72 39.31
N LYS A 7 -38.58 -9.32 40.50
CA LYS A 7 -37.25 -8.72 40.69
C LYS A 7 -36.12 -9.66 40.28
N ASN A 8 -36.20 -10.92 40.66
CA ASN A 8 -35.19 -11.93 40.28
C ASN A 8 -35.20 -12.24 38.79
N PHE A 9 -36.39 -12.27 38.18
CA PHE A 9 -36.53 -12.44 36.74
C PHE A 9 -35.95 -11.23 35.99
N LEU A 10 -36.29 -10.01 36.43
CA LEU A 10 -35.80 -8.79 35.82
C LEU A 10 -34.28 -8.65 35.95
N ASN A 11 -33.72 -9.04 37.10
CA ASN A 11 -32.27 -9.02 37.33
C ASN A 11 -31.51 -9.98 36.44
N LYS A 12 -32.05 -11.19 36.28
CA LYS A 12 -31.48 -12.19 35.35
C LYS A 12 -31.61 -11.75 33.89
N PHE A 13 -32.74 -11.21 33.51
CA PHE A 13 -32.97 -10.67 32.18
C PHE A 13 -31.97 -9.54 31.84
N PHE A 14 -31.77 -8.63 32.81
CA PHE A 14 -30.83 -7.52 32.67
C PHE A 14 -29.37 -8.05 32.54
N ALA A 15 -29.01 -9.08 33.33
CA ALA A 15 -27.68 -9.70 33.23
C ALA A 15 -27.44 -10.35 31.87
N TYR A 16 -28.41 -11.10 31.32
CA TYR A 16 -28.31 -11.68 29.98
C TYR A 16 -28.24 -10.62 28.90
N PHE A 17 -29.00 -9.54 29.01
CA PHE A 17 -28.97 -8.43 28.08
C PHE A 17 -27.63 -7.69 28.10
N LEU A 18 -27.03 -7.51 29.27
CA LEU A 18 -25.70 -6.93 29.44
C LEU A 18 -24.61 -7.79 28.78
N VAL A 19 -24.67 -9.12 28.97
CA VAL A 19 -23.72 -10.05 28.32
C VAL A 19 -23.85 -10.01 26.80
N LEU A 20 -25.05 -9.88 26.27
CA LEU A 20 -25.33 -9.81 24.84
C LEU A 20 -24.74 -8.52 24.22
N ILE A 21 -24.80 -7.39 24.93
CA ILE A 21 -24.19 -6.13 24.49
C ILE A 21 -22.67 -6.24 24.45
N ILE A 22 -22.05 -6.86 25.45
CA ILE A 22 -20.59 -7.04 25.51
C ILE A 22 -20.10 -7.98 24.40
N ALA A 23 -20.85 -9.03 24.08
CA ALA A 23 -20.53 -9.94 22.99
C ALA A 23 -20.63 -9.30 21.59
N SER A 24 -21.42 -8.25 21.44
CA SER A 24 -21.60 -7.51 20.19
C SER A 24 -20.39 -6.63 19.81
N CYS A 25 -19.49 -6.33 20.75
CA CYS A 25 -18.34 -5.44 20.52
C CYS A 25 -17.15 -6.12 19.82
N SER A 26 -17.20 -7.41 19.50
CA SER A 26 -16.06 -8.14 18.91
C SER A 26 -15.85 -7.90 17.41
N SER A 27 -16.74 -7.18 16.73
CA SER A 27 -16.63 -6.93 15.27
C SER A 27 -16.11 -5.54 14.90
N LEU A 28 -15.56 -4.78 15.84
CA LEU A 28 -14.86 -3.53 15.59
C LEU A 28 -13.43 -3.82 15.09
N THR A 29 -13.32 -4.30 13.87
CA THR A 29 -12.01 -4.32 13.20
C THR A 29 -11.61 -2.88 12.88
N PRO A 30 -10.46 -2.41 13.36
CA PRO A 30 -10.01 -1.06 13.00
C PRO A 30 -9.80 -0.99 11.49
N TYR A 31 -10.32 0.05 10.87
CA TYR A 31 -10.09 0.33 9.46
C TYR A 31 -8.60 0.57 9.23
N LYS A 32 -7.97 -0.32 8.48
CA LYS A 32 -6.56 -0.20 8.11
C LYS A 32 -6.47 0.61 6.82
N VAL A 33 -5.84 1.77 6.91
CA VAL A 33 -5.59 2.62 5.74
C VAL A 33 -4.35 2.10 5.01
N PRO A 34 -4.41 1.89 3.69
CA PRO A 34 -3.22 1.55 2.93
C PRO A 34 -2.21 2.71 2.97
N ILE A 35 -0.97 2.39 3.30
CA ILE A 35 0.16 3.32 3.27
C ILE A 35 0.89 3.09 1.95
N LEU A 36 0.86 4.11 1.10
CA LEU A 36 1.54 4.11 -0.18
C LEU A 36 2.82 4.92 -0.04
N GLN A 37 3.95 4.31 -0.37
CA GLN A 37 5.26 4.97 -0.32
C GLN A 37 5.95 4.88 -1.67
N GLY A 38 6.62 5.96 -2.05
CA GLY A 38 7.38 6.04 -3.27
C GLY A 38 6.59 6.51 -4.48
N ASN A 39 7.15 6.30 -5.66
CA ASN A 39 6.53 6.65 -6.94
C ASN A 39 5.73 5.45 -7.43
N ILE A 40 4.43 5.46 -7.23
CA ILE A 40 3.55 4.40 -7.72
C ILE A 40 3.46 4.51 -9.23
N PHE A 41 3.71 3.41 -9.91
CA PHE A 41 3.53 3.25 -11.35
C PHE A 41 2.72 1.98 -11.61
N ASP A 42 1.86 2.03 -12.59
CA ASP A 42 0.97 0.94 -12.97
C ASP A 42 1.33 0.35 -14.36
N GLU A 43 0.54 -0.61 -14.81
CA GLU A 43 0.73 -1.23 -16.12
C GLU A 43 0.57 -0.22 -17.27
N ASP A 44 -0.30 0.78 -17.11
CA ASP A 44 -0.49 1.85 -18.10
C ASP A 44 0.77 2.72 -18.22
N ASP A 45 1.41 3.04 -17.10
CA ASP A 45 2.66 3.78 -17.10
C ASP A 45 3.80 2.96 -17.72
N MET A 46 3.85 1.67 -17.40
CA MET A 46 4.82 0.75 -17.99
C MET A 46 4.64 0.59 -19.50
N SER A 47 3.40 0.63 -20.01
CA SER A 47 3.12 0.55 -21.44
C SER A 47 3.63 1.75 -22.25
N LYS A 48 3.81 2.90 -21.58
CA LYS A 48 4.36 4.12 -22.18
C LYS A 48 5.89 4.11 -22.23
N LEU A 49 6.52 3.24 -21.44
CA LEU A 49 7.98 3.12 -21.40
C LEU A 49 8.48 2.44 -22.66
N SER A 50 9.40 3.09 -23.35
CA SER A 50 10.03 2.58 -24.57
C SER A 50 11.46 3.07 -24.71
N GLU A 51 12.25 2.37 -25.51
CA GLU A 51 13.59 2.83 -25.88
C GLU A 51 13.52 4.16 -26.62
N GLY A 52 14.49 5.01 -26.36
CA GLY A 52 14.61 6.31 -27.02
C GLY A 52 13.85 7.47 -26.36
N LEU A 53 13.15 7.21 -25.27
CA LEU A 53 12.55 8.28 -24.47
C LEU A 53 13.60 9.16 -23.82
N THR A 54 13.34 10.48 -23.75
CA THR A 54 14.20 11.41 -23.03
C THR A 54 13.98 11.31 -21.52
N LYS A 55 14.92 11.82 -20.74
CA LYS A 55 14.78 11.91 -19.27
C LYS A 55 13.55 12.69 -18.85
N GLU A 56 13.22 13.77 -19.56
CA GLU A 56 12.03 14.59 -19.31
C GLU A 56 10.73 13.82 -19.57
N GLN A 57 10.71 13.01 -20.63
CA GLN A 57 9.56 12.14 -20.92
C GLN A 57 9.37 11.07 -19.86
N VAL A 58 10.44 10.43 -19.41
CA VAL A 58 10.42 9.47 -18.31
C VAL A 58 9.93 10.11 -17.01
N GLN A 59 10.41 11.31 -16.70
CA GLN A 59 9.97 12.05 -15.52
C GLN A 59 8.49 12.47 -15.62
N PHE A 60 7.99 12.72 -16.82
CA PHE A 60 6.57 13.01 -17.03
C PHE A 60 5.68 11.79 -16.75
N ILE A 61 6.14 10.59 -17.11
CA ILE A 61 5.40 9.32 -16.89
C ILE A 61 5.48 8.88 -15.43
N PHE A 62 6.67 8.80 -14.87
CA PHE A 62 6.93 8.19 -13.56
C PHE A 62 7.16 9.18 -12.42
N GLY A 63 7.27 10.46 -12.71
CA GLY A 63 7.66 11.47 -11.74
C GLY A 63 9.16 11.54 -11.51
N THR A 64 9.57 12.18 -10.43
CA THR A 64 10.98 12.31 -10.07
C THR A 64 11.51 11.00 -9.49
N ALA A 65 12.60 10.46 -10.03
CA ALA A 65 13.23 9.25 -9.53
C ALA A 65 13.67 9.43 -8.07
N LEU A 66 13.32 8.45 -7.22
CA LEU A 66 13.68 8.48 -5.80
C LEU A 66 15.17 8.29 -5.57
N ILE A 67 15.80 7.45 -6.37
CA ILE A 67 17.22 7.12 -6.26
C ILE A 67 17.91 7.48 -7.56
N LYS A 68 18.84 8.41 -7.47
CA LYS A 68 19.80 8.73 -8.53
C LYS A 68 21.17 8.34 -8.01
N ASP A 69 21.73 7.30 -8.59
CA ASP A 69 23.06 6.81 -8.19
C ASP A 69 24.12 7.87 -8.57
N PRO A 70 24.87 8.41 -7.60
CA PRO A 70 25.92 9.37 -7.88
C PRO A 70 27.09 8.80 -8.69
N PHE A 71 27.27 7.46 -8.66
CA PHE A 71 28.32 6.76 -9.41
C PHE A 71 27.87 6.35 -10.83
N HIS A 72 26.54 6.24 -11.03
CA HIS A 72 25.93 5.86 -12.30
C HIS A 72 24.84 6.89 -12.65
N SER A 73 25.27 8.08 -13.07
CA SER A 73 24.37 9.21 -13.40
C SER A 73 23.36 8.92 -14.51
N ASN A 74 23.58 7.85 -15.28
CA ASN A 74 22.73 7.39 -16.36
C ASN A 74 21.71 6.33 -15.91
N ARG A 75 21.60 6.06 -14.61
CA ARG A 75 20.66 5.10 -14.06
C ARG A 75 19.70 5.80 -13.09
N TRP A 76 18.39 5.65 -13.34
CA TRP A 76 17.35 6.12 -12.46
C TRP A 76 16.61 4.93 -11.88
N GLU A 77 16.33 4.98 -10.58
CA GLU A 77 15.59 3.95 -9.88
C GLU A 77 14.31 4.52 -9.30
N TYR A 78 13.20 3.86 -9.62
CA TYR A 78 11.89 4.10 -9.08
C TYR A 78 11.51 2.95 -8.17
N TYR A 79 10.94 3.28 -7.05
CA TYR A 79 10.57 2.31 -6.04
C TYR A 79 9.23 2.68 -5.45
N TYR A 80 8.37 1.70 -5.26
CA TYR A 80 7.17 1.89 -4.45
C TYR A 80 6.89 0.68 -3.56
N SER A 81 6.16 0.91 -2.46
CA SER A 81 5.59 -0.13 -1.62
C SER A 81 4.18 0.23 -1.19
N ILE A 82 3.34 -0.78 -1.08
CA ILE A 82 1.98 -0.68 -0.58
C ILE A 82 1.86 -1.56 0.66
N GLN A 83 1.57 -0.93 1.80
CA GLN A 83 1.43 -1.59 3.08
C GLN A 83 0.05 -1.33 3.67
N VAL A 84 -0.59 -2.38 4.21
CA VAL A 84 -1.87 -2.28 4.94
C VAL A 84 -1.68 -2.84 6.34
N GLY A 85 -1.67 -1.96 7.35
CA GLY A 85 -1.32 -2.34 8.71
C GLY A 85 0.12 -2.85 8.79
N ASP A 86 0.31 -4.08 9.23
CA ASP A 86 1.63 -4.73 9.33
C ASP A 86 1.95 -5.63 8.12
N GLU A 87 1.09 -5.66 7.12
CA GLU A 87 1.22 -6.50 5.94
C GLU A 87 1.69 -5.69 4.73
N LEU A 88 2.80 -6.09 4.12
CA LEU A 88 3.30 -5.59 2.85
C LEU A 88 2.53 -6.30 1.73
N LEU A 89 1.79 -5.54 0.92
CA LEU A 89 0.95 -6.08 -0.16
C LEU A 89 1.69 -6.12 -1.49
N ASP A 90 2.52 -5.12 -1.74
CA ASP A 90 3.21 -4.95 -3.02
C ASP A 90 4.45 -4.11 -2.84
N GLU A 91 5.54 -4.50 -3.50
CA GLU A 91 6.81 -3.80 -3.46
C GLU A 91 7.54 -3.98 -4.79
N MET A 92 7.73 -2.91 -5.52
CA MET A 92 8.30 -2.93 -6.86
C MET A 92 9.45 -1.94 -7.01
N LYS A 93 10.45 -2.35 -7.77
CA LYS A 93 11.58 -1.52 -8.17
C LYS A 93 11.74 -1.52 -9.68
N LEU A 94 11.75 -0.35 -10.28
CA LEU A 94 12.01 -0.11 -11.69
C LEU A 94 13.36 0.59 -11.84
N SER A 95 14.30 -0.05 -12.55
CA SER A 95 15.59 0.53 -12.88
C SER A 95 15.63 0.88 -14.36
N ILE A 96 15.84 2.14 -14.70
CA ILE A 96 15.93 2.64 -16.07
C ILE A 96 17.37 3.08 -16.35
N ASN A 97 17.97 2.53 -17.38
CA ASN A 97 19.29 2.91 -17.84
C ASN A 97 19.18 3.80 -19.08
N PHE A 98 19.94 4.90 -19.06
CA PHE A 98 20.03 5.83 -20.17
C PHE A 98 21.38 5.67 -20.89
N ASN A 99 21.37 5.84 -22.21
CA ASN A 99 22.58 5.84 -23.00
C ASN A 99 23.35 7.17 -22.87
N SER A 100 24.48 7.30 -23.60
CA SER A 100 25.31 8.51 -23.61
C SER A 100 24.58 9.76 -24.12
N ASP A 101 23.52 9.59 -24.92
CA ASP A 101 22.70 10.69 -25.45
C ASP A 101 21.57 11.10 -24.47
N GLY A 102 21.46 10.42 -23.31
CA GLY A 102 20.42 10.68 -22.32
C GLY A 102 19.05 10.10 -22.68
N LEU A 103 19.01 9.11 -23.57
CA LEU A 103 17.80 8.39 -23.98
C LEU A 103 17.72 7.05 -23.30
N VAL A 104 16.51 6.55 -23.07
CA VAL A 104 16.28 5.21 -22.51
C VAL A 104 16.90 4.15 -23.40
N ASP A 105 17.78 3.35 -22.83
CA ASP A 105 18.44 2.21 -23.47
C ASP A 105 17.76 0.88 -23.10
N ASN A 106 17.63 0.64 -21.81
CA ASN A 106 16.94 -0.54 -21.27
C ASN A 106 16.40 -0.27 -19.85
N TRP A 107 15.57 -1.18 -19.37
CA TRP A 107 15.04 -1.14 -18.02
C TRP A 107 14.84 -2.54 -17.46
N THR A 108 14.77 -2.63 -16.12
CA THR A 108 14.53 -3.88 -15.39
C THR A 108 13.47 -3.62 -14.31
N ILE A 109 12.54 -4.55 -14.15
CA ILE A 109 11.54 -4.53 -13.07
C ILE A 109 11.86 -5.68 -12.12
N GLU A 110 11.92 -5.36 -10.83
CA GLU A 110 12.08 -6.32 -9.75
C GLU A 110 10.87 -6.25 -8.82
N ASP A 111 10.21 -7.40 -8.63
CA ASP A 111 9.19 -7.58 -7.60
C ASP A 111 9.92 -7.99 -6.31
N LEU A 112 9.76 -7.20 -5.26
CA LEU A 112 10.42 -7.39 -3.97
C LEU A 112 9.45 -7.87 -2.88
N SER A 113 8.20 -8.14 -3.24
CA SER A 113 7.13 -8.50 -2.30
C SER A 113 7.18 -9.94 -1.78
N GLU A 114 8.16 -10.76 -2.19
CA GLU A 114 8.37 -12.15 -1.73
C GLU A 114 9.09 -12.24 -0.38
#